data_933b25d826728f6aa4c794e4dd37417c
#
_entry.id   933b25d826728f6aa4c794e4dd37417c
#
_cell.length_a   1.000
_cell.length_b   1.000
_cell.length_c   1.000
_cell.angle_alpha   90.00
_cell.angle_beta   90.00
_cell.angle_gamma   90.00
#
_symmetry.space_group_name_H-M   'P 1'
#
loop_
_entity.id
_entity.type
_entity.pdbx_description
1 polymer ?
#
loop_
_entity_poly.entity_id
_entity_poly.type
_entity_poly.pdbx_seq_one_letter_code
_entity_poly.pdbx_strand_id
1 'polypeptide(L)'
;MKKCVFYFITYFVVCFGGLGSLYRLVSLLMGESAFAWMPCMFEYHEQHPMQYIGVVAVCYALVAAVWTMCMKWQRRGVLRILEVLAVILVALVIACPLGGMLWHFHDMLAGFFPDFWLRKLLGGIVDGLMVGPRLIFYSFPYNLIGLIVGYFATTCLNSFFCKAEFR
;
A
#
# COMPACT_ATOMS: atom_id res chain seq x y z
N MET A 1 22.64 6.35 -4.68
CA MET A 1 22.13 5.05 -4.19
C MET A 1 21.82 5.04 -2.68
N LYS A 2 22.76 5.36 -1.77
CA LYS A 2 22.52 5.29 -0.30
C LYS A 2 21.29 6.09 0.19
N LYS A 3 21.09 7.31 -0.30
CA LYS A 3 19.91 8.14 0.08
C LYS A 3 18.57 7.52 -0.38
N CYS A 4 18.51 6.94 -1.59
CA CYS A 4 17.29 6.30 -2.09
C CYS A 4 16.88 5.10 -1.22
N VAL A 5 17.84 4.23 -0.90
CA VAL A 5 17.61 3.07 -0.03
C VAL A 5 17.15 3.52 1.35
N PHE A 6 17.75 4.57 1.90
CA PHE A 6 17.37 5.10 3.19
C PHE A 6 15.92 5.64 3.19
N TYR A 7 15.53 6.42 2.18
CA TYR A 7 14.15 6.90 2.05
C TYR A 7 13.17 5.74 1.88
N PHE A 8 13.49 4.78 1.02
CA PHE A 8 12.66 3.60 0.81
C PHE A 8 12.42 2.84 2.13
N ILE A 9 13.48 2.49 2.85
CA ILE A 9 13.38 1.74 4.12
C ILE A 9 12.53 2.54 5.12
N THR A 10 12.77 3.85 5.24
CA THR A 10 12.05 4.68 6.20
C THR A 10 10.56 4.77 5.87
N TYR A 11 10.21 5.02 4.61
CA TYR A 11 8.81 5.03 4.18
C TYR A 11 8.15 3.66 4.32
N PHE A 12 8.88 2.58 4.00
CA PHE A 12 8.38 1.23 4.16
C PHE A 12 8.04 0.91 5.62
N VAL A 13 8.96 1.14 6.54
CA VAL A 13 8.77 0.86 7.98
C VAL A 13 7.61 1.66 8.54
N VAL A 14 7.50 2.94 8.21
CA VAL A 14 6.40 3.80 8.69
C VAL A 14 5.07 3.38 8.08
N CYS A 15 5.01 3.10 6.78
CA CYS A 15 3.79 2.70 6.10
C CYS A 15 3.33 1.30 6.56
N PHE A 16 4.23 0.32 6.54
CA PHE A 16 3.92 -1.05 6.97
C PHE A 16 3.52 -1.12 8.44
N GLY A 17 4.28 -0.44 9.31
CA GLY A 17 3.96 -0.37 10.73
C GLY A 17 2.65 0.35 11.01
N GLY A 18 2.40 1.48 10.34
CA GLY A 18 1.16 2.25 10.49
C GLY A 18 -0.07 1.50 10.00
N LEU A 19 -0.03 0.95 8.79
CA LEU A 19 -1.13 0.16 8.23
C LEU A 19 -1.37 -1.14 9.00
N GLY A 20 -0.29 -1.85 9.38
CA GLY A 20 -0.40 -3.08 10.16
C GLY A 20 -0.97 -2.85 11.56
N SER A 21 -0.55 -1.76 12.22
CA SER A 21 -1.10 -1.37 13.52
C SER A 21 -2.56 -0.98 13.42
N LEU A 22 -2.92 -0.20 12.39
CA LEU A 22 -4.30 0.19 12.14
C LEU A 22 -5.19 -1.03 11.84
N TYR A 23 -4.71 -1.94 11.01
CA TYR A 23 -5.42 -3.19 10.73
C TYR A 23 -5.70 -3.98 12.01
N ARG A 24 -4.68 -4.18 12.85
CA ARG A 24 -4.82 -4.90 14.12
C ARG A 24 -5.78 -4.19 15.08
N LEU A 25 -5.69 -2.86 15.17
CA LEU A 25 -6.57 -2.07 16.01
C LEU A 25 -8.04 -2.21 15.58
N VAL A 26 -8.30 -2.09 14.27
CA VAL A 26 -9.67 -2.26 13.72
C VAL A 26 -10.18 -3.67 13.95
N SER A 27 -9.36 -4.71 13.72
CA SER A 27 -9.73 -6.10 13.99
C SER A 27 -10.06 -6.34 15.45
N LEU A 28 -9.32 -5.74 16.39
CA LEU A 28 -9.57 -5.86 17.82
C LEU A 28 -10.85 -5.15 18.28
N LEU A 29 -11.14 -3.98 17.70
CA LEU A 29 -12.27 -3.16 18.12
C LEU A 29 -13.60 -3.60 17.49
N MET A 30 -13.58 -4.05 16.25
CA MET A 30 -14.78 -4.32 15.46
C MET A 30 -14.97 -5.82 15.14
N GLY A 31 -14.00 -6.64 15.47
CA GLY A 31 -13.97 -8.06 15.14
C GLY A 31 -13.79 -8.33 13.63
N GLU A 32 -13.91 -9.59 13.23
CA GLU A 32 -13.76 -10.02 11.84
C GLU A 32 -14.82 -9.41 10.91
N SER A 33 -15.99 -9.09 11.45
CA SER A 33 -17.07 -8.42 10.70
C SER A 33 -16.74 -7.02 10.18
N ALA A 34 -15.71 -6.37 10.72
CA ALA A 34 -15.30 -5.02 10.25
C ALA A 34 -14.86 -5.02 8.78
N PHE A 35 -14.37 -6.15 8.30
CA PHE A 35 -13.87 -6.32 6.94
C PHE A 35 -14.85 -7.06 6.02
N ALA A 36 -15.97 -7.57 6.55
CA ALA A 36 -17.01 -8.27 5.77
C ALA A 36 -17.67 -7.39 4.69
N TRP A 37 -17.49 -6.08 4.78
CA TRP A 37 -17.98 -5.10 3.79
C TRP A 37 -17.07 -4.98 2.56
N MET A 38 -15.90 -5.57 2.62
CA MET A 38 -14.95 -5.50 1.53
C MET A 38 -15.14 -6.70 0.62
N PRO A 39 -15.50 -6.49 -0.67
CA PRO A 39 -15.78 -7.63 -1.55
C PRO A 39 -14.53 -8.47 -1.79
N CYS A 40 -14.75 -9.74 -1.85
CA CYS A 40 -13.96 -10.90 -2.35
C CYS A 40 -12.42 -10.89 -2.36
N MET A 41 -11.72 -9.81 -2.63
CA MET A 41 -10.24 -9.76 -2.51
C MET A 41 -9.75 -9.88 -1.08
N PHE A 42 -10.64 -9.71 -0.12
CA PHE A 42 -10.33 -9.83 1.30
C PHE A 42 -10.53 -11.23 1.87
N GLU A 43 -11.10 -12.18 1.17
CA GLU A 43 -11.14 -13.57 1.63
C GLU A 43 -9.72 -14.10 1.89
N TYR A 44 -8.79 -13.85 0.95
CA TYR A 44 -7.38 -14.16 1.19
C TYR A 44 -6.70 -13.17 2.12
N HIS A 45 -7.19 -11.94 2.18
CA HIS A 45 -6.70 -10.93 3.10
C HIS A 45 -6.99 -11.29 4.56
N GLU A 46 -8.10 -11.91 4.86
CA GLU A 46 -8.39 -12.43 6.21
C GLU A 46 -7.38 -13.47 6.65
N GLN A 47 -6.92 -14.32 5.73
CA GLN A 47 -5.90 -15.35 6.01
C GLN A 47 -4.48 -14.80 6.05
N HIS A 48 -4.16 -13.82 5.19
CA HIS A 48 -2.80 -13.31 5.01
C HIS A 48 -2.71 -11.76 4.94
N PRO A 49 -3.35 -11.03 5.87
CA PRO A 49 -3.48 -9.57 5.75
C PRO A 49 -2.15 -8.84 5.68
N MET A 50 -1.13 -9.31 6.41
CA MET A 50 0.18 -8.66 6.44
C MET A 50 0.93 -8.74 5.11
N GLN A 51 0.65 -9.74 4.28
CA GLN A 51 1.28 -9.86 2.96
C GLN A 51 0.72 -8.80 2.00
N TYR A 52 -0.59 -8.60 1.98
CA TYR A 52 -1.22 -7.55 1.16
C TYR A 52 -0.85 -6.14 1.64
N ILE A 53 -0.84 -5.91 2.94
CA ILE A 53 -0.32 -4.67 3.54
C ILE A 53 1.14 -4.46 3.14
N GLY A 54 1.95 -5.52 3.12
CA GLY A 54 3.34 -5.49 2.67
C GLY A 54 3.49 -5.03 1.22
N VAL A 55 2.67 -5.57 0.30
CA VAL A 55 2.65 -5.16 -1.12
C VAL A 55 2.34 -3.66 -1.24
N VAL A 56 1.29 -3.18 -0.58
CA VAL A 56 0.93 -1.76 -0.61
C VAL A 56 2.04 -0.89 -0.01
N ALA A 57 2.63 -1.32 1.11
CA ALA A 57 3.69 -0.59 1.79
C ALA A 57 4.97 -0.50 0.93
N VAL A 58 5.34 -1.56 0.22
CA VAL A 58 6.47 -1.57 -0.73
C VAL A 58 6.21 -0.61 -1.87
N CYS A 59 5.04 -0.67 -2.50
CA CYS A 59 4.67 0.22 -3.59
C CYS A 59 4.67 1.68 -3.15
N TYR A 60 4.06 1.98 -2.01
CA TYR A 60 4.06 3.32 -1.45
C TYR A 60 5.46 3.83 -1.15
N ALA A 61 6.29 3.01 -0.49
CA ALA A 61 7.67 3.37 -0.15
C ALA A 61 8.51 3.68 -1.40
N LEU A 62 8.30 2.91 -2.46
CA LEU A 62 9.01 3.09 -3.73
C LEU A 62 8.62 4.41 -4.39
N VAL A 63 7.33 4.67 -4.53
CA VAL A 63 6.81 5.91 -5.14
C VAL A 63 7.20 7.12 -4.29
N ALA A 64 7.03 7.06 -2.96
CA ALA A 64 7.37 8.15 -2.06
C ALA A 64 8.87 8.45 -2.03
N ALA A 65 9.73 7.42 -2.09
CA ALA A 65 11.19 7.61 -2.16
C ALA A 65 11.61 8.29 -3.46
N VAL A 66 11.07 7.84 -4.61
CA VAL A 66 11.30 8.47 -5.91
C VAL A 66 10.78 9.91 -5.92
N TRP A 67 9.58 10.14 -5.40
CA TRP A 67 9.01 11.48 -5.29
C TRP A 67 9.90 12.42 -4.46
N THR A 68 10.37 11.95 -3.30
CA THR A 68 11.25 12.71 -2.42
C THR A 68 12.58 13.08 -3.10
N MET A 69 13.08 12.21 -3.97
CA MET A 69 14.35 12.44 -4.69
C MET A 69 14.21 13.37 -5.90
N CYS A 70 13.11 13.20 -6.65
CA CYS A 70 12.90 13.92 -7.91
C CYS A 70 12.14 15.23 -7.72
N MET A 71 11.23 15.28 -6.77
CA MET A 71 10.33 16.38 -6.52
C MET A 71 10.50 16.86 -5.08
N LYS A 72 10.71 18.14 -4.87
CA LYS A 72 10.69 18.68 -3.51
C LYS A 72 9.23 18.73 -3.03
N TRP A 73 8.91 17.99 -1.98
CA TRP A 73 7.59 18.06 -1.38
C TRP A 73 7.19 19.49 -1.02
N GLN A 74 5.98 19.89 -1.36
CA GLN A 74 5.44 21.17 -0.93
C GLN A 74 5.37 21.25 0.60
N ARG A 75 5.74 22.38 1.15
CA ARG A 75 5.93 22.47 2.61
C ARG A 75 4.62 22.43 3.40
N ARG A 76 3.53 23.01 2.89
CA ARG A 76 2.23 23.11 3.59
C ARG A 76 1.06 23.32 2.61
N GLY A 77 -0.18 23.13 3.12
CA GLY A 77 -1.41 23.49 2.45
C GLY A 77 -2.00 22.41 1.54
N VAL A 78 -2.97 22.82 0.73
CA VAL A 78 -3.75 21.94 -0.16
C VAL A 78 -2.85 21.20 -1.17
N LEU A 79 -1.83 21.86 -1.70
CA LEU A 79 -0.89 21.25 -2.64
C LEU A 79 -0.18 20.04 -2.02
N ARG A 80 0.15 20.10 -0.74
CA ARG A 80 0.74 18.96 -0.02
C ARG A 80 -0.21 17.78 0.06
N ILE A 81 -1.49 18.04 0.33
CA ILE A 81 -2.52 16.99 0.37
C ILE A 81 -2.66 16.35 -1.00
N LEU A 82 -2.70 17.14 -2.06
CA LEU A 82 -2.79 16.65 -3.44
C LEU A 82 -1.55 15.82 -3.84
N GLU A 83 -0.35 16.22 -3.44
CA GLU A 83 0.87 15.45 -3.68
C GLU A 83 0.82 14.09 -2.97
N VAL A 84 0.45 14.06 -1.69
CA VAL A 84 0.33 12.80 -0.93
C VAL A 84 -0.75 11.92 -1.54
N LEU A 85 -1.90 12.50 -1.93
CA LEU A 85 -2.96 11.77 -2.62
C LEU A 85 -2.47 11.17 -3.94
N ALA A 86 -1.75 11.94 -4.76
CA ALA A 86 -1.19 11.47 -6.02
C ALA A 86 -0.21 10.30 -5.79
N VAL A 87 0.68 10.41 -4.81
CA VAL A 87 1.62 9.34 -4.45
C VAL A 87 0.88 8.07 -4.01
N ILE A 88 -0.17 8.21 -3.18
CA ILE A 88 -0.99 7.08 -2.74
C ILE A 88 -1.70 6.43 -3.94
N LEU A 89 -2.34 7.22 -4.81
CA LEU A 89 -3.04 6.70 -5.98
C LEU A 89 -2.09 5.96 -6.93
N VAL A 90 -0.92 6.52 -7.22
CA VAL A 90 0.10 5.84 -8.04
C VAL A 90 0.56 4.55 -7.39
N ALA A 91 0.82 4.57 -6.07
CA ALA A 91 1.23 3.38 -5.33
C ALA A 91 0.15 2.28 -5.37
N LEU A 92 -1.14 2.65 -5.21
CA LEU A 92 -2.25 1.70 -5.28
C LEU A 92 -2.41 1.11 -6.69
N VAL A 93 -2.28 1.92 -7.75
CA VAL A 93 -2.31 1.44 -9.14
C VAL A 93 -1.20 0.42 -9.40
N ILE A 94 0.02 0.65 -8.87
CA ILE A 94 1.14 -0.30 -8.96
C ILE A 94 0.88 -1.54 -8.08
N ALA A 95 0.25 -1.37 -6.93
CA ALA A 95 -0.06 -2.47 -6.02
C ALA A 95 -1.15 -3.41 -6.56
N CYS A 96 -2.08 -2.92 -7.40
CA CYS A 96 -3.15 -3.73 -7.97
C CYS A 96 -2.66 -4.99 -8.71
N PRO A 97 -1.77 -4.90 -9.71
CA PRO A 97 -1.26 -6.09 -10.41
C PRO A 97 -0.46 -7.01 -9.48
N LEU A 98 0.30 -6.46 -8.54
CA LEU A 98 1.07 -7.25 -7.58
C LEU A 98 0.15 -7.97 -6.57
N GLY A 99 -0.92 -7.31 -6.14
CA GLY A 99 -1.95 -7.92 -5.30
C GLY A 99 -2.68 -9.05 -6.02
N GLY A 100 -3.00 -8.88 -7.30
CA GLY A 100 -3.59 -9.93 -8.14
C GLY A 100 -2.64 -11.13 -8.34
N MET A 101 -1.34 -10.87 -8.54
CA MET A 101 -0.35 -11.96 -8.57
C MET A 101 -0.29 -12.71 -7.24
N LEU A 102 -0.30 -12.00 -6.13
CA LEU A 102 -0.29 -12.60 -4.80
C LEU A 102 -1.56 -13.42 -4.56
N TRP A 103 -2.71 -12.95 -5.00
CA TRP A 103 -3.95 -13.71 -4.94
C TRP A 103 -3.85 -15.03 -5.71
N HIS A 104 -3.46 -14.99 -6.99
CA HIS A 104 -3.27 -16.22 -7.77
C HIS A 104 -2.19 -17.15 -7.19
N PHE A 105 -1.17 -16.58 -6.53
CA PHE A 105 -0.19 -17.39 -5.81
C PHE A 105 -0.83 -18.14 -4.63
N HIS A 106 -1.72 -17.50 -3.87
CA HIS A 106 -2.48 -18.17 -2.80
C HIS A 106 -3.42 -19.25 -3.36
N ASP A 107 -4.11 -18.98 -4.47
CA ASP A 107 -4.94 -19.96 -5.15
C ASP A 107 -4.15 -21.20 -5.57
N MET A 108 -2.93 -21.00 -6.07
CA MET A 108 -2.05 -22.13 -6.41
C MET A 108 -1.62 -22.93 -5.19
N LEU A 109 -1.29 -22.28 -4.08
CA LEU A 109 -0.95 -22.96 -2.82
C LEU A 109 -2.15 -23.71 -2.24
N ALA A 110 -3.36 -23.21 -2.44
CA ALA A 110 -4.60 -23.88 -2.05
C ALA A 110 -5.00 -25.05 -2.99
N GLY A 111 -4.25 -25.26 -4.08
CA GLY A 111 -4.49 -26.37 -5.01
C GLY A 111 -5.56 -26.11 -6.08
N PHE A 112 -6.05 -24.89 -6.20
CA PHE A 112 -7.06 -24.52 -7.22
C PHE A 112 -6.50 -24.57 -8.65
N PHE A 113 -5.17 -24.44 -8.82
CA PHE A 113 -4.50 -24.42 -10.11
C PHE A 113 -3.29 -25.37 -10.14
N PRO A 114 -3.47 -26.67 -10.46
CA PRO A 114 -2.35 -27.62 -10.44
C PRO A 114 -1.34 -27.42 -11.57
N ASP A 115 -1.74 -26.74 -12.68
CA ASP A 115 -0.91 -26.65 -13.88
C ASP A 115 -0.44 -25.22 -14.19
N PHE A 116 0.80 -25.08 -14.64
CA PHE A 116 1.42 -23.87 -15.19
C PHE A 116 1.32 -22.60 -14.32
N TRP A 117 2.03 -22.61 -13.23
CA TRP A 117 2.08 -21.52 -12.27
C TRP A 117 2.44 -20.15 -12.85
N LEU A 118 3.38 -20.05 -13.82
CA LEU A 118 3.77 -18.77 -14.42
C LEU A 118 2.64 -18.10 -15.18
N ARG A 119 1.90 -18.87 -15.99
CA ARG A 119 0.76 -18.35 -16.74
C ARG A 119 -0.34 -17.85 -15.82
N LYS A 120 -0.55 -18.53 -14.71
CA LYS A 120 -1.55 -18.14 -13.70
C LYS A 120 -1.13 -16.87 -12.96
N LEU A 121 0.15 -16.76 -12.56
CA LEU A 121 0.66 -15.52 -11.97
C LEU A 121 0.52 -14.32 -12.91
N LEU A 122 0.83 -14.51 -14.20
CA LEU A 122 0.63 -13.45 -15.20
C LEU A 122 -0.87 -13.12 -15.38
N GLY A 123 -1.76 -14.11 -15.30
CA GLY A 123 -3.21 -13.89 -15.24
C GLY A 123 -3.60 -13.00 -14.07
N GLY A 124 -3.00 -13.22 -12.90
CA GLY A 124 -3.21 -12.39 -11.71
C GLY A 124 -2.89 -10.91 -11.91
N ILE A 125 -1.94 -10.55 -12.80
CA ILE A 125 -1.68 -9.15 -13.17
C ILE A 125 -2.93 -8.54 -13.81
N VAL A 126 -3.53 -9.25 -14.77
CA VAL A 126 -4.72 -8.78 -15.50
C VAL A 126 -5.90 -8.66 -14.54
N ASP A 127 -6.13 -9.68 -13.73
CA ASP A 127 -7.22 -9.68 -12.74
C ASP A 127 -7.04 -8.57 -11.70
N GLY A 128 -5.82 -8.36 -11.23
CA GLY A 128 -5.48 -7.25 -10.33
C GLY A 128 -5.75 -5.88 -10.97
N LEU A 129 -5.44 -5.69 -12.24
CA LEU A 129 -5.72 -4.44 -12.96
C LEU A 129 -7.22 -4.23 -13.21
N MET A 130 -8.00 -5.29 -13.40
CA MET A 130 -9.44 -5.20 -13.64
C MET A 130 -10.23 -4.99 -12.34
N VAL A 131 -9.85 -5.71 -11.29
CA VAL A 131 -10.57 -5.72 -10.02
C VAL A 131 -10.04 -4.65 -9.06
N GLY A 132 -8.74 -4.39 -9.06
CA GLY A 132 -8.07 -3.46 -8.15
C GLY A 132 -8.67 -2.05 -8.11
N PRO A 133 -8.94 -1.37 -9.24
CA PRO A 133 -9.58 -0.05 -9.23
C PRO A 133 -10.95 -0.03 -8.56
N ARG A 134 -11.74 -1.09 -8.74
CA ARG A 134 -13.04 -1.23 -8.06
C ARG A 134 -12.86 -1.34 -6.55
N LEU A 135 -11.86 -2.08 -6.12
CA LEU A 135 -11.56 -2.24 -4.70
C LEU A 135 -11.06 -0.95 -4.06
N ILE A 136 -10.22 -0.19 -4.76
CA ILE A 136 -9.81 1.15 -4.30
C ILE A 136 -11.03 2.02 -4.05
N PHE A 137 -12.03 1.95 -4.93
CA PHE A 137 -13.26 2.71 -4.77
C PHE A 137 -14.11 2.21 -3.60
N TYR A 138 -14.32 0.90 -3.47
CA TYR A 138 -15.12 0.32 -2.39
C TYR A 138 -14.46 0.43 -1.01
N SER A 139 -13.13 0.49 -0.95
CA SER A 139 -12.37 0.70 0.29
C SER A 139 -12.17 2.18 0.64
N PHE A 140 -12.93 3.09 0.05
CA PHE A 140 -12.83 4.53 0.24
C PHE A 140 -12.70 4.98 1.72
N PRO A 141 -13.48 4.48 2.70
CA PRO A 141 -13.32 4.88 4.09
C PRO A 141 -11.92 4.59 4.66
N TYR A 142 -11.35 3.43 4.31
CA TYR A 142 -10.00 3.04 4.75
C TYR A 142 -8.91 3.81 4.00
N ASN A 143 -9.14 4.10 2.71
CA ASN A 143 -8.23 4.92 1.92
C ASN A 143 -8.16 6.36 2.46
N LEU A 144 -9.27 6.90 2.98
CA LEU A 144 -9.29 8.20 3.65
C LEU A 144 -8.44 8.20 4.92
N ILE A 145 -8.57 7.15 5.75
CA ILE A 145 -7.71 6.98 6.92
C ILE A 145 -6.25 6.83 6.49
N GLY A 146 -5.97 6.02 5.46
CA GLY A 146 -4.65 5.87 4.87
C GLY A 146 -4.06 7.19 4.37
N LEU A 147 -4.89 8.06 3.76
CA LEU A 147 -4.51 9.40 3.33
C LEU A 147 -4.09 10.28 4.52
N ILE A 148 -4.87 10.26 5.60
CA ILE A 148 -4.56 11.02 6.82
C ILE A 148 -3.25 10.54 7.41
N VAL A 149 -3.07 9.23 7.60
CA VAL A 149 -1.84 8.62 8.11
C VAL A 149 -0.65 8.94 7.19
N GLY A 150 -0.82 8.79 5.87
CA GLY A 150 0.20 9.10 4.87
C GLY A 150 0.61 10.58 4.88
N TYR A 151 -0.35 11.49 5.05
CA TYR A 151 -0.08 12.91 5.15
C TYR A 151 0.78 13.23 6.39
N PHE A 152 0.40 12.75 7.56
CA PHE A 152 1.17 12.96 8.80
C PHE A 152 2.53 12.30 8.73
N ALA A 153 2.62 11.05 8.32
CA ALA A 153 3.87 10.33 8.16
C ALA A 153 4.84 11.07 7.21
N THR A 154 4.36 11.45 6.03
CA THR A 154 5.18 12.17 5.05
C THR A 154 5.62 13.54 5.58
N THR A 155 4.77 14.24 6.32
CA THR A 155 5.09 15.53 6.91
C THR A 155 6.16 15.42 7.99
N CYS A 156 6.04 14.44 8.88
CA CYS A 156 7.03 14.17 9.93
C CYS A 156 8.38 13.74 9.31
N LEU A 157 8.36 12.81 8.37
CA LEU A 157 9.57 12.32 7.71
C LEU A 157 10.27 13.41 6.90
N ASN A 158 9.53 14.26 6.19
CA ASN A 158 10.13 15.36 5.44
C ASN A 158 10.78 16.38 6.38
N SER A 159 10.17 16.67 7.53
CA SER A 159 10.77 17.52 8.56
C SER A 159 12.06 16.93 9.13
N PHE A 160 12.09 15.60 9.28
CA PHE A 160 13.28 14.88 9.74
C PHE A 160 14.39 14.90 8.68
N PHE A 161 14.07 14.63 7.42
CA PHE A 161 15.03 14.64 6.32
C PHE A 161 15.63 16.02 6.07
N CYS A 162 14.81 17.08 6.11
CA CYS A 162 15.32 18.46 6.01
C CYS A 162 16.31 18.80 7.13
N LYS A 163 16.09 18.33 8.34
CA LYS A 163 17.03 18.55 9.47
C LYS A 163 18.33 17.75 9.30
N ALA A 164 18.25 16.56 8.72
CA ALA A 164 19.42 15.70 8.50
C ALA A 164 20.34 16.19 7.36
N GLU A 165 19.81 16.94 6.40
CA GLU A 165 20.61 17.53 5.31
C GLU A 165 21.38 18.80 5.72
N PHE A 166 20.99 19.43 6.83
CA PHE A 166 21.66 20.63 7.37
C PHE A 166 22.72 20.31 8.44
N ARG A 167 22.98 19.05 8.72
CA ARG A 167 24.08 18.58 9.55
C ARG A 167 25.12 17.80 8.72
#